data_984c714d620cfc57ecbd6a63ad8ffb4c
#
_entry.id   984c714d620cfc57ecbd6a63ad8ffb4c
#
_cell.length_a   1.000
_cell.length_b   1.000
_cell.length_c   1.000
_cell.angle_alpha   90.00
_cell.angle_beta   90.00
_cell.angle_gamma   90.00
#
_symmetry.space_group_name_H-M   'P 1'
#
loop_
_entity.id
_entity.type
_entity.pdbx_description
1 polymer ?
#
loop_
_entity_poly.entity_id
_entity_poly.type
_entity_poly.pdbx_seq_one_letter_code
_entity_poly.pdbx_strand_id
1 'polypeptide(L)'
;MHAPAARTASPLAIGAALASLYVLWGSTYLAIRFALKGYPPFMLGACRMFIAGLLMFIVLRLRGTPAPTAKQWRTLIVLSIFMVLLSNGFVNLAETQVSSGLAAIAVASMPLFAGVFAMLRGRHPSRVEWIGLVVGFLGVVWLNAGSALRGSTLGLVCLTIAPIAWAWGSIWSRDQDLPEPFMAASGQMIAGSGWMLVAALIHGERFAAVPSTSSTLAMLYLVVAGSIFGFTAYIWLLHHVRPALATSYAYVNPPLAVVFGALIGGEHFTMQDVGAMAVILVGVVIITLSKARAAKPSPPVAESEPAA
;
A
#
# COMPACT_ATOMS: atom_id res chain seq x y z
N MET A 1 35.67 -7.20 18.32
CA MET A 1 34.29 -6.74 18.63
C MET A 1 33.35 -7.68 17.89
N HIS A 2 32.70 -8.62 18.59
CA HIS A 2 31.69 -9.50 17.97
C HIS A 2 30.44 -8.67 17.74
N ALA A 3 29.99 -8.58 16.47
CA ALA A 3 28.68 -8.06 16.15
C ALA A 3 27.62 -8.90 16.88
N PRO A 4 26.65 -8.31 17.57
CA PRO A 4 25.60 -9.06 18.22
C PRO A 4 24.83 -9.85 17.16
N ALA A 5 24.71 -11.15 17.35
CA ALA A 5 23.91 -12.02 16.48
C ALA A 5 22.50 -11.43 16.34
N ALA A 6 22.07 -11.19 15.11
CA ALA A 6 20.72 -10.72 14.81
C ALA A 6 19.73 -11.69 15.48
N ARG A 7 19.02 -11.22 16.51
CA ARG A 7 17.97 -12.00 17.17
C ARG A 7 16.92 -12.37 16.13
N THR A 8 16.83 -13.65 15.79
CA THR A 8 15.76 -14.16 14.93
C THR A 8 14.42 -13.88 15.60
N ALA A 9 13.56 -13.16 14.91
CA ALA A 9 12.23 -12.87 15.44
C ALA A 9 11.47 -14.17 15.70
N SER A 10 10.74 -14.25 16.82
CA SER A 10 9.96 -15.45 17.11
C SER A 10 8.84 -15.65 16.08
N PRO A 11 8.47 -16.90 15.75
CA PRO A 11 7.34 -17.18 14.85
C PRO A 11 6.04 -16.51 15.30
N LEU A 12 5.81 -16.38 16.61
CA LEU A 12 4.65 -15.71 17.18
C LEU A 12 4.69 -14.20 16.86
N ALA A 13 5.82 -13.53 17.00
CA ALA A 13 5.95 -12.11 16.68
C ALA A 13 5.73 -11.85 15.18
N ILE A 14 6.24 -12.73 14.30
CA ILE A 14 6.01 -12.66 12.86
C ILE A 14 4.50 -12.85 12.56
N GLY A 15 3.87 -13.86 13.14
CA GLY A 15 2.44 -14.11 12.97
C GLY A 15 1.58 -12.95 13.45
N ALA A 16 1.89 -12.38 14.61
CA ALA A 16 1.19 -11.21 15.15
C ALA A 16 1.34 -9.98 14.25
N ALA A 17 2.54 -9.71 13.73
CA ALA A 17 2.79 -8.58 12.82
C ALA A 17 2.06 -8.75 11.48
N LEU A 18 2.04 -9.97 10.91
CA LEU A 18 1.28 -10.28 9.70
C LEU A 18 -0.22 -10.13 9.93
N ALA A 19 -0.76 -10.71 10.99
CA ALA A 19 -2.18 -10.61 11.33
C ALA A 19 -2.58 -9.14 11.54
N SER A 20 -1.76 -8.38 12.27
CA SER A 20 -1.98 -6.93 12.45
C SER A 20 -2.01 -6.22 11.11
N LEU A 21 -1.03 -6.46 10.22
CA LEU A 21 -0.96 -5.82 8.90
C LEU A 21 -2.18 -6.14 8.05
N TYR A 22 -2.62 -7.42 8.03
CA TYR A 22 -3.77 -7.86 7.25
C TYR A 22 -5.08 -7.22 7.75
N VAL A 23 -5.33 -7.28 9.06
CA VAL A 23 -6.55 -6.72 9.64
C VAL A 23 -6.55 -5.20 9.55
N LEU A 24 -5.45 -4.53 9.94
CA LEU A 24 -5.39 -3.08 9.97
C LEU A 24 -5.49 -2.49 8.56
N TRP A 25 -4.73 -2.98 7.59
CA TRP A 25 -4.81 -2.44 6.24
C TRP A 25 -6.03 -2.94 5.46
N GLY A 26 -6.51 -4.17 5.70
CA GLY A 26 -7.75 -4.66 5.10
C GLY A 26 -8.99 -3.86 5.53
N SER A 27 -9.02 -3.38 6.78
CA SER A 27 -10.11 -2.56 7.30
C SER A 27 -10.00 -1.07 6.99
N THR A 28 -8.83 -0.57 6.49
CA THR A 28 -8.67 0.87 6.20
C THR A 28 -9.61 1.36 5.12
N TYR A 29 -9.93 0.57 4.11
CA TYR A 29 -10.88 0.94 3.07
C TYR A 29 -12.26 1.24 3.66
N LEU A 30 -12.78 0.36 4.51
CA LEU A 30 -14.05 0.60 5.18
C LEU A 30 -13.98 1.82 6.13
N ALA A 31 -12.87 2.00 6.84
CA ALA A 31 -12.66 3.17 7.70
C ALA A 31 -12.61 4.48 6.89
N ILE A 32 -11.99 4.49 5.69
CA ILE A 32 -12.03 5.63 4.76
C ILE A 32 -13.48 5.97 4.42
N ARG A 33 -14.30 4.98 4.05
CA ARG A 33 -15.71 5.18 3.72
C ARG A 33 -16.50 5.80 4.88
N PHE A 34 -16.26 5.38 6.13
CA PHE A 34 -16.88 6.01 7.30
C PHE A 34 -16.38 7.43 7.56
N ALA A 35 -15.09 7.68 7.38
CA ALA A 35 -14.50 9.00 7.56
C ALA A 35 -15.02 9.99 6.50
N LEU A 36 -15.21 9.55 5.25
CA LEU A 36 -15.72 10.36 4.14
C LEU A 36 -17.14 10.87 4.36
N LYS A 37 -17.90 10.33 5.31
CA LYS A 37 -19.22 10.88 5.69
C LYS A 37 -19.12 12.27 6.36
N GLY A 38 -17.94 12.65 6.86
CA GLY A 38 -17.73 13.94 7.51
C GLY A 38 -16.50 14.71 7.02
N TYR A 39 -15.61 14.05 6.29
CA TYR A 39 -14.39 14.66 5.77
C TYR A 39 -14.40 14.62 4.24
N PRO A 40 -14.10 15.74 3.56
CA PRO A 40 -13.81 15.71 2.13
C PRO A 40 -12.58 14.84 1.83
N PRO A 41 -12.48 14.20 0.65
CA PRO A 41 -11.52 13.12 0.39
C PRO A 41 -10.05 13.53 0.52
N PHE A 42 -9.64 14.66 -0.03
CA PHE A 42 -8.25 15.14 0.10
C PHE A 42 -7.98 15.73 1.48
N MET A 43 -8.95 16.42 2.09
CA MET A 43 -8.85 16.90 3.50
C MET A 43 -8.68 15.73 4.47
N LEU A 44 -9.43 14.63 4.29
CA LEU A 44 -9.25 13.40 5.06
C LEU A 44 -7.81 12.91 4.99
N GLY A 45 -7.29 12.81 3.77
CA GLY A 45 -5.92 12.38 3.52
C GLY A 45 -4.89 13.33 4.11
N ALA A 46 -5.09 14.64 3.96
CA ALA A 46 -4.21 15.67 4.53
C ALA A 46 -4.14 15.57 6.06
N CYS A 47 -5.29 15.57 6.74
CA CYS A 47 -5.35 15.45 8.20
C CYS A 47 -4.72 14.14 8.70
N ARG A 48 -5.10 13.00 8.10
CA ARG A 48 -4.59 11.68 8.46
C ARG A 48 -3.06 11.61 8.33
N MET A 49 -2.54 11.98 7.15
CA MET A 49 -1.11 11.85 6.87
C MET A 49 -0.28 12.86 7.66
N PHE A 50 -0.79 14.08 7.86
CA PHE A 50 -0.09 15.08 8.68
C PHE A 50 0.04 14.62 10.13
N ILE A 51 -1.07 14.21 10.77
CA ILE A 51 -1.05 13.80 12.18
C ILE A 51 -0.15 12.56 12.35
N ALA A 52 -0.33 11.52 11.52
CA ALA A 52 0.48 10.31 11.61
C ALA A 52 1.96 10.59 11.36
N GLY A 53 2.28 11.31 10.29
CA GLY A 53 3.65 11.66 9.93
C GLY A 53 4.32 12.51 10.99
N LEU A 54 3.65 13.53 11.51
CA LEU A 54 4.19 14.41 12.55
C LEU A 54 4.45 13.65 13.86
N LEU A 55 3.51 12.83 14.32
CA LEU A 55 3.69 12.00 15.51
C LEU A 55 4.88 11.05 15.36
N MET A 56 4.97 10.34 14.23
CA MET A 56 6.12 9.46 13.96
C MET A 56 7.43 10.26 13.92
N PHE A 57 7.45 11.41 13.24
CA PHE A 57 8.62 12.27 13.14
C PHE A 57 9.13 12.69 14.53
N ILE A 58 8.23 13.20 15.38
CA ILE A 58 8.57 13.63 16.74
C ILE A 58 9.15 12.46 17.54
N VAL A 59 8.48 11.30 17.54
CA VAL A 59 8.94 10.11 18.29
C VAL A 59 10.32 9.66 17.81
N LEU A 60 10.56 9.61 16.49
CA LEU A 60 11.85 9.22 15.93
C LEU A 60 12.96 10.23 16.28
N ARG A 61 12.65 11.53 16.22
CA ARG A 61 13.60 12.58 16.61
C ARG A 61 13.97 12.51 18.11
N LEU A 62 12.98 12.26 18.97
CA LEU A 62 13.21 12.06 20.40
C LEU A 62 14.04 10.80 20.70
N ARG A 63 13.98 9.79 19.82
CA ARG A 63 14.81 8.57 19.88
C ARG A 63 16.20 8.74 19.27
N GLY A 64 16.55 9.95 18.79
CA GLY A 64 17.86 10.24 18.22
C GLY A 64 18.02 9.92 16.73
N THR A 65 16.96 9.48 16.04
CA THR A 65 17.04 9.25 14.59
C THR A 65 17.33 10.58 13.86
N PRO A 66 18.33 10.64 12.96
CA PRO A 66 18.65 11.87 12.22
C PRO A 66 17.47 12.36 11.38
N ALA A 67 17.29 13.68 11.30
CA ALA A 67 16.31 14.24 10.37
C ALA A 67 16.77 14.05 8.92
N PRO A 68 15.85 13.98 7.95
CA PRO A 68 16.19 13.91 6.54
C PRO A 68 17.02 15.13 6.12
N THR A 69 18.04 14.90 5.30
CA THR A 69 18.81 15.98 4.66
C THR A 69 17.95 16.74 3.65
N ALA A 70 18.39 17.92 3.23
CA ALA A 70 17.68 18.68 2.21
C ALA A 70 17.50 17.91 0.89
N LYS A 71 18.47 17.07 0.51
CA LYS A 71 18.39 16.18 -0.65
C LYS A 71 17.31 15.11 -0.46
N GLN A 72 17.29 14.47 0.70
CA GLN A 72 16.29 13.46 1.06
C GLN A 72 14.88 14.06 1.12
N TRP A 73 14.71 15.27 1.69
CA TRP A 73 13.43 15.97 1.65
C TRP A 73 12.92 16.21 0.22
N ARG A 74 13.77 16.62 -0.71
CA ARG A 74 13.37 16.76 -2.13
C ARG A 74 12.87 15.45 -2.71
N THR A 75 13.56 14.35 -2.43
CA THR A 75 13.14 13.00 -2.84
C THR A 75 11.79 12.61 -2.22
N LEU A 76 11.61 12.84 -0.91
CA LEU A 76 10.36 12.53 -0.19
C LEU A 76 9.17 13.36 -0.72
N ILE A 77 9.39 14.64 -1.04
CA ILE A 77 8.37 15.52 -1.64
C ILE A 77 7.90 14.97 -2.99
N VAL A 78 8.84 14.59 -3.88
CA VAL A 78 8.48 13.99 -5.18
C VAL A 78 7.84 12.63 -5.01
N LEU A 79 8.39 11.76 -4.16
CA LEU A 79 7.87 10.42 -3.91
C LEU A 79 6.43 10.46 -3.37
N SER A 80 6.13 11.44 -2.51
CA SER A 80 4.81 11.60 -1.91
C SER A 80 3.71 12.01 -2.91
N ILE A 81 4.07 12.61 -4.07
CA ILE A 81 3.11 12.83 -5.16
C ILE A 81 2.56 11.49 -5.64
N PHE A 82 3.43 10.52 -5.87
CA PHE A 82 3.02 9.21 -6.40
C PHE A 82 2.36 8.34 -5.32
N MET A 83 2.98 8.21 -4.16
CA MET A 83 2.55 7.23 -3.15
C MET A 83 1.49 7.78 -2.19
N VAL A 84 1.39 9.09 -1.99
CA VAL A 84 0.41 9.68 -1.10
C VAL A 84 -0.70 10.37 -1.88
N LEU A 85 -0.41 11.36 -2.72
CA LEU A 85 -1.45 12.09 -3.43
C LEU A 85 -2.15 11.21 -4.48
N LEU A 86 -1.41 10.72 -5.50
CA LEU A 86 -1.99 9.99 -6.63
C LEU A 86 -2.44 8.57 -6.25
N SER A 87 -1.88 7.98 -5.19
CA SER A 87 -2.35 6.68 -4.69
C SER A 87 -3.40 6.86 -3.60
N ASN A 88 -3.00 7.20 -2.37
CA ASN A 88 -3.95 7.29 -1.25
C ASN A 88 -5.04 8.35 -1.46
N GLY A 89 -4.69 9.53 -2.00
CA GLY A 89 -5.65 10.60 -2.27
C GLY A 89 -6.70 10.19 -3.30
N PHE A 90 -6.27 9.50 -4.36
CA PHE A 90 -7.18 9.01 -5.41
C PHE A 90 -8.03 7.84 -4.94
N VAL A 91 -7.54 6.99 -4.03
CA VAL A 91 -8.38 5.98 -3.36
C VAL A 91 -9.46 6.68 -2.53
N ASN A 92 -9.12 7.68 -1.71
CA ASN A 92 -10.10 8.44 -0.94
C ASN A 92 -11.15 9.09 -1.86
N LEU A 93 -10.73 9.69 -2.98
CA LEU A 93 -11.62 10.31 -3.94
C LEU A 93 -12.52 9.27 -4.64
N ALA A 94 -11.98 8.12 -5.01
CA ALA A 94 -12.75 7.04 -5.61
C ALA A 94 -13.82 6.48 -4.66
N GLU A 95 -13.51 6.32 -3.37
CA GLU A 95 -14.44 5.79 -2.37
C GLU A 95 -15.65 6.73 -2.09
N THR A 96 -15.63 7.95 -2.61
CA THR A 96 -16.84 8.79 -2.65
C THR A 96 -17.89 8.26 -3.64
N GLN A 97 -17.49 7.44 -4.61
CA GLN A 97 -18.31 6.97 -5.73
C GLN A 97 -18.45 5.44 -5.81
N VAL A 98 -17.50 4.71 -5.21
CA VAL A 98 -17.45 3.24 -5.27
C VAL A 98 -17.35 2.64 -3.88
N SER A 99 -17.64 1.33 -3.76
CA SER A 99 -17.53 0.62 -2.49
C SER A 99 -16.09 0.44 -2.05
N SER A 100 -15.88 0.31 -0.73
CA SER A 100 -14.56 0.10 -0.15
C SER A 100 -13.92 -1.21 -0.63
N GLY A 101 -14.70 -2.27 -0.80
CA GLY A 101 -14.21 -3.54 -1.35
C GLY A 101 -13.76 -3.43 -2.80
N LEU A 102 -14.48 -2.68 -3.66
CA LEU A 102 -14.05 -2.44 -5.05
C LEU A 102 -12.73 -1.66 -5.10
N ALA A 103 -12.57 -0.65 -4.25
CA ALA A 103 -11.31 0.08 -4.14
C ALA A 103 -10.16 -0.86 -3.74
N ALA A 104 -10.36 -1.72 -2.76
CA ALA A 104 -9.36 -2.71 -2.32
C ALA A 104 -8.99 -3.70 -3.44
N ILE A 105 -9.99 -4.22 -4.19
CA ILE A 105 -9.76 -5.13 -5.31
C ILE A 105 -8.93 -4.45 -6.41
N ALA A 106 -9.27 -3.21 -6.77
CA ALA A 106 -8.53 -2.46 -7.78
C ALA A 106 -7.07 -2.20 -7.36
N VAL A 107 -6.85 -1.80 -6.11
CA VAL A 107 -5.50 -1.56 -5.56
C VAL A 107 -4.68 -2.86 -5.49
N ALA A 108 -5.30 -4.04 -5.37
CA ALA A 108 -4.60 -5.32 -5.43
C ALA A 108 -3.87 -5.57 -6.76
N SER A 109 -4.17 -4.83 -7.81
CA SER A 109 -3.43 -4.87 -9.09
C SER A 109 -2.04 -4.23 -9.04
N MET A 110 -1.70 -3.51 -7.98
CA MET A 110 -0.41 -2.81 -7.82
C MET A 110 0.83 -3.68 -8.12
N PRO A 111 0.94 -4.95 -7.67
CA PRO A 111 2.09 -5.78 -7.99
C PRO A 111 2.25 -6.10 -9.48
N LEU A 112 1.15 -6.08 -10.24
CA LEU A 112 1.17 -6.27 -11.69
C LEU A 112 1.88 -5.09 -12.36
N PHE A 113 1.49 -3.86 -12.03
CA PHE A 113 2.15 -2.65 -12.51
C PHE A 113 3.60 -2.56 -12.07
N ALA A 114 3.91 -2.96 -10.81
CA ALA A 114 5.29 -3.04 -10.35
C ALA A 114 6.13 -4.03 -11.18
N GLY A 115 5.54 -5.13 -11.63
CA GLY A 115 6.15 -6.07 -12.58
C GLY A 115 6.49 -5.40 -13.91
N VAL A 116 5.53 -4.66 -14.49
CA VAL A 116 5.73 -3.91 -15.75
C VAL A 116 6.85 -2.86 -15.60
N PHE A 117 6.84 -2.06 -14.54
CA PHE A 117 7.88 -1.04 -14.32
C PHE A 117 9.27 -1.64 -14.08
N ALA A 118 9.34 -2.82 -13.45
CA ALA A 118 10.59 -3.55 -13.32
C ALA A 118 11.14 -3.99 -14.68
N MET A 119 10.27 -4.37 -15.64
CA MET A 119 10.69 -4.66 -17.03
C MET A 119 11.29 -3.44 -17.72
N LEU A 120 10.65 -2.28 -17.62
CA LEU A 120 11.16 -1.04 -18.21
C LEU A 120 12.54 -0.66 -17.68
N ARG A 121 12.94 -1.21 -16.53
CA ARG A 121 14.28 -1.06 -15.94
C ARG A 121 15.22 -2.24 -16.23
N GLY A 122 14.96 -2.99 -17.27
CA GLY A 122 15.82 -4.08 -17.72
C GLY A 122 15.71 -5.40 -16.93
N ARG A 123 14.73 -5.51 -16.01
CA ARG A 123 14.45 -6.76 -15.32
C ARG A 123 13.40 -7.55 -16.09
N HIS A 124 13.84 -8.41 -16.98
CA HIS A 124 12.94 -9.25 -17.79
C HIS A 124 12.22 -10.27 -16.91
N PRO A 125 10.87 -10.34 -16.96
CA PRO A 125 10.10 -11.33 -16.25
C PRO A 125 10.40 -12.73 -16.78
N SER A 126 10.41 -13.70 -15.87
CA SER A 126 10.40 -15.10 -16.24
C SER A 126 9.07 -15.46 -16.99
N ARG A 127 9.05 -16.61 -17.67
CA ARG A 127 7.82 -17.09 -18.33
C ARG A 127 6.64 -17.19 -17.35
N VAL A 128 6.89 -17.61 -16.13
CA VAL A 128 5.86 -17.73 -15.08
C VAL A 128 5.37 -16.34 -14.63
N GLU A 129 6.25 -15.35 -14.53
CA GLU A 129 5.84 -13.97 -14.22
C GLU A 129 5.00 -13.37 -15.35
N TRP A 130 5.31 -13.68 -16.61
CA TRP A 130 4.49 -13.29 -17.77
C TRP A 130 3.07 -13.86 -17.69
N ILE A 131 2.93 -15.14 -17.34
CA ILE A 131 1.61 -15.77 -17.15
C ILE A 131 0.86 -15.03 -16.03
N GLY A 132 1.51 -14.76 -14.89
CA GLY A 132 0.90 -14.02 -13.79
C GLY A 132 0.46 -12.60 -14.17
N LEU A 133 1.28 -11.88 -14.96
CA LEU A 133 0.95 -10.56 -15.48
C LEU A 133 -0.29 -10.61 -16.38
N VAL A 134 -0.33 -11.50 -17.36
CA VAL A 134 -1.46 -11.63 -18.30
C VAL A 134 -2.74 -11.98 -17.55
N VAL A 135 -2.70 -13.01 -16.68
CA VAL A 135 -3.87 -13.42 -15.88
C VAL A 135 -4.36 -12.26 -15.02
N GLY A 136 -3.45 -11.60 -14.29
CA GLY A 136 -3.82 -10.49 -13.41
C GLY A 136 -4.42 -9.30 -14.18
N PHE A 137 -3.85 -8.92 -15.33
CA PHE A 137 -4.42 -7.84 -16.14
C PHE A 137 -5.76 -8.20 -16.78
N LEU A 138 -6.01 -9.47 -17.14
CA LEU A 138 -7.35 -9.91 -17.55
C LEU A 138 -8.36 -9.73 -16.43
N GLY A 139 -7.98 -10.01 -15.17
CA GLY A 139 -8.81 -9.72 -14.01
C GLY A 139 -9.08 -8.23 -13.82
N VAL A 140 -8.09 -7.36 -14.04
CA VAL A 140 -8.27 -5.89 -13.98
C VAL A 140 -9.24 -5.42 -15.08
N VAL A 141 -9.09 -5.91 -16.30
CA VAL A 141 -10.02 -5.60 -17.42
C VAL A 141 -11.44 -6.06 -17.07
N TRP A 142 -11.57 -7.29 -16.54
CA TRP A 142 -12.87 -7.83 -16.14
C TRP A 142 -13.53 -6.99 -15.03
N LEU A 143 -12.77 -6.60 -14.00
CA LEU A 143 -13.25 -5.71 -12.94
C LEU A 143 -13.76 -4.38 -13.50
N ASN A 144 -12.96 -3.75 -14.38
CA ASN A 144 -13.31 -2.47 -15.00
C ASN A 144 -14.48 -2.59 -16.00
N ALA A 145 -14.78 -3.80 -16.49
CA ALA A 145 -15.96 -4.08 -17.31
C ALA A 145 -17.24 -4.20 -16.46
N GLY A 146 -17.14 -4.30 -15.13
CA GLY A 146 -18.27 -4.44 -14.22
C GLY A 146 -19.14 -3.19 -14.12
N SER A 147 -20.44 -3.40 -13.86
CA SER A 147 -21.44 -2.31 -13.79
C SER A 147 -21.14 -1.29 -12.71
N ALA A 148 -20.59 -1.73 -11.57
CA ALA A 148 -20.31 -0.87 -10.42
C ALA A 148 -19.24 0.19 -10.69
N LEU A 149 -18.17 -0.15 -11.47
CA LEU A 149 -17.15 0.81 -11.88
C LEU A 149 -17.57 1.61 -13.13
N ARG A 150 -18.31 1.01 -14.04
CA ARG A 150 -18.84 1.73 -15.23
C ARG A 150 -19.80 2.88 -14.85
N GLY A 151 -20.47 2.79 -13.70
CA GLY A 151 -21.33 3.85 -13.17
C GLY A 151 -20.57 5.09 -12.67
N SER A 152 -19.23 5.00 -12.52
CA SER A 152 -18.41 6.10 -12.02
C SER A 152 -17.11 6.26 -12.81
N THR A 153 -17.12 7.18 -13.77
CA THR A 153 -15.89 7.55 -14.52
C THR A 153 -14.78 8.02 -13.60
N LEU A 154 -15.14 8.80 -12.56
CA LEU A 154 -14.18 9.28 -11.56
C LEU A 154 -13.55 8.11 -10.80
N GLY A 155 -14.38 7.17 -10.29
CA GLY A 155 -13.91 5.98 -9.60
C GLY A 155 -12.97 5.16 -10.47
N LEU A 156 -13.35 4.91 -11.74
CA LEU A 156 -12.54 4.17 -12.71
C LEU A 156 -11.17 4.81 -12.93
N VAL A 157 -11.13 6.12 -13.20
CA VAL A 157 -9.87 6.86 -13.43
C VAL A 157 -8.99 6.83 -12.19
N CYS A 158 -9.54 7.15 -11.02
CA CYS A 158 -8.80 7.19 -9.78
C CYS A 158 -8.24 5.81 -9.40
N LEU A 159 -9.05 4.75 -9.49
CA LEU A 159 -8.61 3.39 -9.15
C LEU A 159 -7.70 2.74 -10.20
N THR A 160 -7.62 3.31 -11.40
CA THR A 160 -6.59 2.93 -12.38
C THR A 160 -5.27 3.62 -12.08
N ILE A 161 -5.30 4.92 -11.79
CA ILE A 161 -4.09 5.71 -11.52
C ILE A 161 -3.45 5.32 -10.18
N ALA A 162 -4.23 5.05 -9.14
CA ALA A 162 -3.72 4.81 -7.79
C ALA A 162 -2.71 3.65 -7.70
N PRO A 163 -2.99 2.42 -8.20
CA PRO A 163 -2.03 1.32 -8.16
C PRO A 163 -0.83 1.55 -9.10
N ILE A 164 -1.01 2.24 -10.23
CA ILE A 164 0.06 2.62 -11.15
C ILE A 164 1.04 3.58 -10.44
N ALA A 165 0.52 4.63 -9.81
CA ALA A 165 1.32 5.63 -9.12
C ALA A 165 2.10 5.01 -7.95
N TRP A 166 1.46 4.18 -7.13
CA TRP A 166 2.14 3.47 -6.05
C TRP A 166 3.25 2.56 -6.58
N ALA A 167 2.97 1.77 -7.62
CA ALA A 167 3.94 0.86 -8.22
C ALA A 167 5.15 1.63 -8.78
N TRP A 168 4.91 2.72 -9.49
CA TRP A 168 5.97 3.59 -9.99
C TRP A 168 6.81 4.17 -8.86
N GLY A 169 6.17 4.80 -7.87
CA GLY A 169 6.86 5.37 -6.70
C GLY A 169 7.70 4.33 -5.96
N SER A 170 7.16 3.13 -5.75
CA SER A 170 7.86 2.01 -5.09
C SER A 170 9.09 1.53 -5.86
N ILE A 171 9.04 1.50 -7.19
CA ILE A 171 10.19 1.09 -8.02
C ILE A 171 11.21 2.22 -8.09
N TRP A 172 10.75 3.48 -8.24
CA TRP A 172 11.63 4.64 -8.31
C TRP A 172 12.38 4.89 -6.99
N SER A 173 11.72 4.68 -5.85
CA SER A 173 12.30 4.89 -4.52
C SER A 173 13.53 4.03 -4.23
N ARG A 174 13.66 2.87 -4.90
CA ARG A 174 14.77 1.92 -4.66
C ARG A 174 16.15 2.46 -5.02
N ASP A 175 16.21 3.40 -5.95
CA ASP A 175 17.45 3.99 -6.44
C ASP A 175 17.70 5.38 -5.83
N GLN A 176 16.89 5.77 -4.85
CA GLN A 176 16.97 7.08 -4.23
C GLN A 176 17.70 7.03 -2.89
N ASP A 177 18.41 8.13 -2.59
CA ASP A 177 18.96 8.38 -1.27
C ASP A 177 17.80 8.75 -0.34
N LEU A 178 17.39 7.80 0.50
CA LEU A 178 16.32 7.94 1.48
C LEU A 178 16.89 7.86 2.90
N PRO A 179 16.27 8.54 3.87
CA PRO A 179 16.63 8.36 5.28
C PRO A 179 16.25 6.94 5.76
N GLU A 180 16.53 6.67 7.02
CA GLU A 180 16.09 5.44 7.70
C GLU A 180 14.59 5.17 7.42
N PRO A 181 14.17 3.90 7.21
CA PRO A 181 12.84 3.56 6.66
C PRO A 181 11.64 4.17 7.39
N PHE A 182 11.66 4.22 8.73
CA PHE A 182 10.59 4.86 9.50
C PHE A 182 10.59 6.38 9.33
N MET A 183 11.77 7.00 9.27
CA MET A 183 11.91 8.42 9.01
C MET A 183 11.50 8.77 7.59
N ALA A 184 11.79 7.91 6.62
CA ALA A 184 11.33 8.05 5.23
C ALA A 184 9.80 8.01 5.15
N ALA A 185 9.15 7.04 5.82
CA ALA A 185 7.69 6.95 5.87
C ALA A 185 7.06 8.19 6.51
N SER A 186 7.61 8.64 7.65
CA SER A 186 7.16 9.84 8.35
C SER A 186 7.29 11.10 7.48
N GLY A 187 8.46 11.33 6.89
CA GLY A 187 8.70 12.49 6.00
C GLY A 187 7.84 12.46 4.74
N GLN A 188 7.61 11.27 4.17
CA GLN A 188 6.71 11.08 3.03
C GLN A 188 5.25 11.40 3.39
N MET A 189 4.78 11.01 4.58
CA MET A 189 3.44 11.36 5.06
C MET A 189 3.29 12.87 5.25
N ILE A 190 4.27 13.54 5.86
CA ILE A 190 4.27 15.00 6.06
C ILE A 190 4.24 15.71 4.70
N ALA A 191 5.15 15.39 3.79
CA ALA A 191 5.19 15.99 2.47
C ALA A 191 3.92 15.74 1.67
N GLY A 192 3.40 14.50 1.73
CA GLY A 192 2.18 14.09 1.04
C GLY A 192 0.93 14.77 1.59
N SER A 193 0.88 15.07 2.89
CA SER A 193 -0.22 15.85 3.47
C SER A 193 -0.30 17.26 2.88
N GLY A 194 0.84 17.88 2.59
CA GLY A 194 0.91 19.15 1.90
C GLY A 194 0.32 19.08 0.49
N TRP A 195 0.68 18.05 -0.29
CA TRP A 195 0.11 17.83 -1.63
C TRP A 195 -1.39 17.58 -1.59
N MET A 196 -1.87 16.80 -0.62
CA MET A 196 -3.30 16.58 -0.44
C MET A 196 -4.04 17.86 -0.06
N LEU A 197 -3.44 18.71 0.79
CA LEU A 197 -4.02 20.01 1.11
C LEU A 197 -4.12 20.91 -0.13
N VAL A 198 -3.07 20.95 -0.95
CA VAL A 198 -3.10 21.69 -2.23
C VAL A 198 -4.18 21.12 -3.14
N ALA A 199 -4.31 19.80 -3.26
CA ALA A 199 -5.37 19.17 -4.05
C ALA A 199 -6.78 19.50 -3.50
N ALA A 200 -6.94 19.50 -2.18
CA ALA A 200 -8.20 19.89 -1.53
C ALA A 200 -8.60 21.33 -1.87
N LEU A 201 -7.64 22.27 -1.84
CA LEU A 201 -7.87 23.66 -2.19
C LEU A 201 -8.24 23.83 -3.68
N ILE A 202 -7.53 23.14 -4.57
CA ILE A 202 -7.81 23.16 -6.03
C ILE A 202 -9.18 22.55 -6.32
N HIS A 203 -9.53 21.46 -5.65
CA HIS A 203 -10.82 20.78 -5.79
C HIS A 203 -11.97 21.58 -5.13
N GLY A 204 -11.66 22.66 -4.39
CA GLY A 204 -12.65 23.48 -3.71
C GLY A 204 -13.28 22.79 -2.50
N GLU A 205 -12.58 21.83 -1.89
CA GLU A 205 -13.09 21.11 -0.72
C GLU A 205 -13.32 22.04 0.46
N ARG A 206 -14.49 21.89 1.07
CA ARG A 206 -14.88 22.58 2.30
C ARG A 206 -15.61 21.62 3.22
N PHE A 207 -15.46 21.80 4.51
CA PHE A 207 -16.28 21.08 5.47
C PHE A 207 -17.71 21.64 5.39
N ALA A 208 -18.66 20.78 5.06
CA ALA A 208 -20.07 21.16 5.02
C ALA A 208 -20.64 21.39 6.42
N ALA A 209 -20.11 20.68 7.41
CA ALA A 209 -20.43 20.78 8.82
C ALA A 209 -19.25 20.25 9.66
N VAL A 210 -19.34 20.39 10.97
CA VAL A 210 -18.40 19.75 11.89
C VAL A 210 -18.53 18.22 11.72
N PRO A 211 -17.40 17.50 11.46
CA PRO A 211 -17.45 16.05 11.30
C PRO A 211 -18.07 15.36 12.51
N SER A 212 -18.92 14.37 12.25
CA SER A 212 -19.53 13.59 13.32
C SER A 212 -18.50 12.82 14.14
N THR A 213 -18.86 12.43 15.36
CA THR A 213 -17.99 11.59 16.22
C THR A 213 -17.57 10.31 15.51
N SER A 214 -18.48 9.64 14.79
CA SER A 214 -18.17 8.42 14.05
C SER A 214 -17.14 8.64 12.93
N SER A 215 -17.28 9.73 12.15
CA SER A 215 -16.32 10.08 11.10
C SER A 215 -14.95 10.46 11.69
N THR A 216 -14.94 11.17 12.82
CA THR A 216 -13.70 11.54 13.51
C THR A 216 -13.01 10.31 14.10
N LEU A 217 -13.73 9.39 14.72
CA LEU A 217 -13.17 8.12 15.22
C LEU A 217 -12.61 7.28 14.07
N ALA A 218 -13.29 7.22 12.93
CA ALA A 218 -12.79 6.54 11.74
C ALA A 218 -11.48 7.18 11.24
N MET A 219 -11.40 8.51 11.20
CA MET A 219 -10.17 9.22 10.83
C MET A 219 -9.05 8.95 11.83
N LEU A 220 -9.31 8.98 13.12
CA LEU A 220 -8.33 8.65 14.16
C LEU A 220 -7.86 7.19 14.08
N TYR A 221 -8.79 6.27 13.78
CA TYR A 221 -8.44 4.88 13.48
C TYR A 221 -7.47 4.79 12.30
N LEU A 222 -7.72 5.52 11.22
CA LEU A 222 -6.83 5.57 10.06
C LEU A 222 -5.45 6.15 10.42
N VAL A 223 -5.37 7.15 11.30
CA VAL A 223 -4.10 7.69 11.80
C VAL A 223 -3.31 6.63 12.57
N VAL A 224 -3.95 6.04 13.58
CA VAL A 224 -3.27 5.15 14.54
C VAL A 224 -3.07 3.77 13.93
N ALA A 225 -4.14 3.10 13.55
CA ALA A 225 -4.12 1.73 13.06
C ALA A 225 -3.57 1.63 11.63
N GLY A 226 -4.14 2.41 10.71
CA GLY A 226 -3.78 2.35 9.30
C GLY A 226 -2.40 2.94 8.98
N SER A 227 -2.04 4.07 9.59
CA SER A 227 -0.79 4.75 9.26
C SER A 227 0.33 4.38 10.23
N ILE A 228 0.19 4.60 11.54
CA ILE A 228 1.32 4.37 12.47
C ILE A 228 1.59 2.87 12.64
N PHE A 229 0.63 2.11 13.13
CA PHE A 229 0.84 0.67 13.39
C PHE A 229 1.00 -0.15 12.12
N GLY A 230 0.19 0.11 11.09
CA GLY A 230 0.28 -0.61 9.82
C GLY A 230 1.64 -0.44 9.14
N PHE A 231 2.16 0.79 9.02
CA PHE A 231 3.50 1.01 8.47
C PHE A 231 4.60 0.46 9.37
N THR A 232 4.45 0.56 10.69
CA THR A 232 5.43 0.00 11.64
C THR A 232 5.52 -1.51 11.50
N ALA A 233 4.39 -2.21 11.45
CA ALA A 233 4.35 -3.65 11.25
C ALA A 233 4.94 -4.05 9.89
N TYR A 234 4.61 -3.32 8.82
CA TYR A 234 5.12 -3.57 7.48
C TYR A 234 6.64 -3.40 7.39
N ILE A 235 7.18 -2.28 7.88
CA ILE A 235 8.63 -2.02 7.87
C ILE A 235 9.34 -3.06 8.75
N TRP A 236 8.79 -3.38 9.92
CA TRP A 236 9.35 -4.41 10.78
C TRP A 236 9.41 -5.77 10.07
N LEU A 237 8.33 -6.19 9.39
CA LEU A 237 8.30 -7.42 8.61
C LEU A 237 9.34 -7.44 7.49
N LEU A 238 9.55 -6.32 6.78
CA LEU A 238 10.56 -6.24 5.72
C LEU A 238 11.98 -6.54 6.22
N HIS A 239 12.28 -6.29 7.50
CA HIS A 239 13.58 -6.58 8.10
C HIS A 239 13.69 -7.99 8.70
N HIS A 240 12.56 -8.69 8.95
CA HIS A 240 12.57 -9.96 9.68
C HIS A 240 12.11 -11.16 8.86
N VAL A 241 11.43 -10.93 7.73
CA VAL A 241 10.94 -12.02 6.88
C VAL A 241 11.31 -11.78 5.41
N ARG A 242 11.15 -12.83 4.59
CA ARG A 242 11.35 -12.69 3.14
C ARG A 242 10.37 -11.67 2.56
N PRO A 243 10.79 -10.84 1.59
CA PRO A 243 9.94 -9.81 0.97
C PRO A 243 8.58 -10.34 0.46
N ALA A 244 8.54 -11.57 -0.06
CA ALA A 244 7.32 -12.21 -0.50
C ALA A 244 6.28 -12.38 0.62
N LEU A 245 6.73 -12.68 1.86
CA LEU A 245 5.84 -12.79 3.01
C LEU A 245 5.45 -11.41 3.55
N ALA A 246 6.38 -10.46 3.60
CA ALA A 246 6.08 -9.08 4.02
C ALA A 246 5.04 -8.40 3.10
N THR A 247 5.05 -8.71 1.79
CA THR A 247 4.12 -8.12 0.80
C THR A 247 2.86 -8.95 0.57
N SER A 248 2.65 -10.03 1.33
CA SER A 248 1.49 -10.91 1.19
C SER A 248 0.15 -10.21 1.48
N TYR A 249 0.16 -9.09 2.20
CA TYR A 249 -1.03 -8.27 2.41
C TYR A 249 -1.72 -7.87 1.08
N ALA A 250 -0.98 -7.77 -0.01
CA ALA A 250 -1.54 -7.36 -1.30
C ALA A 250 -2.60 -8.34 -1.85
N TYR A 251 -2.56 -9.61 -1.43
CA TYR A 251 -3.57 -10.61 -1.80
C TYR A 251 -4.48 -11.04 -0.64
N VAL A 252 -4.16 -10.67 0.60
CA VAL A 252 -5.00 -10.95 1.78
C VAL A 252 -5.98 -9.81 2.06
N ASN A 253 -5.54 -8.55 1.87
CA ASN A 253 -6.36 -7.38 2.19
C ASN A 253 -7.65 -7.26 1.35
N PRO A 254 -7.69 -7.51 0.02
CA PRO A 254 -8.92 -7.37 -0.74
C PRO A 254 -10.05 -8.31 -0.28
N PRO A 255 -9.83 -9.62 -0.05
CA PRO A 255 -10.83 -10.47 0.57
C PRO A 255 -11.33 -9.96 1.92
N LEU A 256 -10.41 -9.48 2.79
CA LEU A 256 -10.79 -8.92 4.08
C LEU A 256 -11.59 -7.63 3.93
N ALA A 257 -11.23 -6.74 3.02
CA ALA A 257 -11.98 -5.51 2.74
C ALA A 257 -13.39 -5.82 2.24
N VAL A 258 -13.55 -6.82 1.35
CA VAL A 258 -14.85 -7.28 0.88
C VAL A 258 -15.69 -7.84 2.04
N VAL A 259 -15.09 -8.66 2.90
CA VAL A 259 -15.77 -9.22 4.09
C VAL A 259 -16.19 -8.10 5.06
N PHE A 260 -15.29 -7.15 5.38
CA PHE A 260 -15.62 -6.03 6.26
C PHE A 260 -16.66 -5.10 5.62
N GLY A 261 -16.55 -4.84 4.31
CA GLY A 261 -17.52 -4.06 3.56
C GLY A 261 -18.92 -4.68 3.60
N ALA A 262 -19.02 -5.99 3.39
CA ALA A 262 -20.28 -6.72 3.42
C ALA A 262 -20.88 -6.79 4.83
N LEU A 263 -20.09 -7.19 5.84
CA LEU A 263 -20.60 -7.46 7.19
C LEU A 263 -20.86 -6.18 8.00
N ILE A 264 -20.04 -5.14 7.84
CA ILE A 264 -20.08 -3.93 8.65
C ILE A 264 -20.53 -2.72 7.82
N GLY A 265 -20.10 -2.66 6.57
CA GLY A 265 -20.38 -1.53 5.67
C GLY A 265 -21.73 -1.62 4.96
N GLY A 266 -22.41 -2.77 4.99
CA GLY A 266 -23.64 -3.02 4.23
C GLY A 266 -23.42 -2.96 2.71
N GLU A 267 -22.20 -3.29 2.24
CA GLU A 267 -21.87 -3.29 0.82
C GLU A 267 -22.34 -4.57 0.13
N HIS A 268 -22.80 -4.44 -1.10
CA HIS A 268 -23.20 -5.58 -1.93
C HIS A 268 -22.17 -5.79 -3.04
N PHE A 269 -21.71 -7.03 -3.18
CA PHE A 269 -20.76 -7.44 -4.20
C PHE A 269 -21.42 -8.42 -5.17
N THR A 270 -21.18 -8.21 -6.45
CA THR A 270 -21.65 -9.13 -7.50
C THR A 270 -20.71 -10.33 -7.64
N MET A 271 -21.20 -11.42 -8.22
CA MET A 271 -20.33 -12.55 -8.60
C MET A 271 -19.23 -12.14 -9.58
N GLN A 272 -19.46 -11.08 -10.37
CA GLN A 272 -18.44 -10.50 -11.24
C GLN A 272 -17.30 -9.87 -10.44
N ASP A 273 -17.60 -9.12 -9.38
CA ASP A 273 -16.59 -8.48 -8.53
C ASP A 273 -15.73 -9.55 -7.82
N VAL A 274 -16.37 -10.59 -7.29
CA VAL A 274 -15.68 -11.71 -6.63
C VAL A 274 -14.84 -12.51 -7.63
N GLY A 275 -15.36 -12.77 -8.84
CA GLY A 275 -14.64 -13.47 -9.90
C GLY A 275 -13.43 -12.67 -10.38
N ALA A 276 -13.59 -11.38 -10.64
CA ALA A 276 -12.49 -10.49 -11.02
C ALA A 276 -11.41 -10.40 -9.93
N MET A 277 -11.81 -10.29 -8.65
CA MET A 277 -10.91 -10.35 -7.51
C MET A 277 -10.09 -11.64 -7.52
N ALA A 278 -10.74 -12.80 -7.68
CA ALA A 278 -10.06 -14.09 -7.69
C ALA A 278 -9.00 -14.16 -8.81
N VAL A 279 -9.33 -13.70 -10.01
CA VAL A 279 -8.40 -13.69 -11.15
C VAL A 279 -7.22 -12.74 -10.91
N ILE A 280 -7.45 -11.53 -10.38
CA ILE A 280 -6.38 -10.59 -10.01
C ILE A 280 -5.45 -11.23 -8.98
N LEU A 281 -6.02 -11.82 -7.93
CA LEU A 281 -5.25 -12.44 -6.85
C LEU A 281 -4.42 -13.63 -7.35
N VAL A 282 -4.97 -14.47 -8.24
CA VAL A 282 -4.21 -15.58 -8.87
C VAL A 282 -3.01 -15.02 -9.63
N GLY A 283 -3.18 -13.98 -10.44
CA GLY A 283 -2.07 -13.33 -11.13
C GLY A 283 -0.98 -12.80 -10.19
N VAL A 284 -1.40 -12.12 -9.10
CA VAL A 284 -0.49 -11.57 -8.08
C VAL A 284 0.26 -12.69 -7.34
N VAL A 285 -0.42 -13.77 -6.98
CA VAL A 285 0.19 -14.94 -6.31
C VAL A 285 1.22 -15.61 -7.21
N ILE A 286 0.92 -15.82 -8.50
CA ILE A 286 1.85 -16.39 -9.47
C ILE A 286 3.14 -15.56 -9.53
N ILE A 287 3.04 -14.22 -9.67
CA ILE A 287 4.20 -13.33 -9.72
C ILE A 287 5.01 -13.40 -8.42
N THR A 288 4.33 -13.34 -7.27
CA THR A 288 4.97 -13.31 -5.96
C THR A 288 5.73 -14.61 -5.68
N LEU A 289 5.13 -15.77 -6.00
CA LEU A 289 5.77 -17.06 -5.81
C LEU A 289 6.94 -17.29 -6.78
N SER A 290 6.84 -16.80 -8.02
CA SER A 290 7.95 -16.86 -8.98
C SER A 290 9.17 -16.09 -8.48
N LYS A 291 8.98 -14.86 -8.01
CA LYS A 291 10.05 -14.06 -7.43
C LYS A 291 10.67 -14.68 -6.19
N ALA A 292 9.86 -15.31 -5.34
CA ALA A 292 10.32 -16.00 -4.14
C ALA A 292 11.22 -17.21 -4.45
N ARG A 293 10.95 -17.93 -5.56
CA ARG A 293 11.77 -19.05 -6.03
C ARG A 293 13.10 -18.58 -6.63
N ALA A 294 13.09 -17.49 -7.40
CA ALA A 294 14.29 -16.92 -8.00
C ALA A 294 15.29 -16.34 -6.98
N ALA A 295 14.81 -15.95 -5.80
CA ALA A 295 15.63 -15.41 -4.71
C ALA A 295 16.26 -16.49 -3.80
N LYS A 296 16.12 -17.79 -4.07
CA LYS A 296 16.84 -18.82 -3.33
C LYS A 296 18.34 -18.73 -3.66
N PRO A 297 19.24 -18.71 -2.64
CA PRO A 297 20.68 -18.81 -2.88
C PRO A 297 20.98 -20.11 -3.65
N SER A 298 21.84 -20.02 -4.66
CA SER A 298 22.46 -21.22 -5.24
C SER A 298 23.15 -22.01 -4.11
N PRO A 299 23.06 -23.36 -4.09
CA PRO A 299 23.84 -24.15 -3.15
C PRO A 299 25.33 -23.78 -3.27
N PRO A 300 26.08 -23.75 -2.16
CA PRO A 300 27.50 -23.46 -2.21
C PRO A 300 28.15 -24.42 -3.24
N VAL A 301 28.90 -23.83 -4.15
CA VAL A 301 29.75 -24.63 -5.07
C VAL A 301 30.64 -25.47 -4.17
N ALA A 302 30.49 -26.78 -4.27
CA ALA A 302 31.42 -27.71 -3.59
C ALA A 302 32.84 -27.32 -4.01
N GLU A 303 33.66 -26.86 -3.07
CA GLU A 303 35.08 -26.68 -3.29
C GLU A 303 35.62 -28.03 -3.76
N SER A 304 36.03 -28.06 -5.02
CA SER A 304 36.79 -29.22 -5.51
C SER A 304 38.05 -29.32 -4.67
N GLU A 305 38.16 -30.39 -3.87
CA GLU A 305 39.42 -30.76 -3.21
C GLU A 305 40.54 -30.70 -4.23
N PRO A 306 41.68 -30.04 -3.93
CA PRO A 306 42.84 -30.10 -4.77
C PRO A 306 43.32 -31.56 -4.79
N ALA A 307 43.38 -32.16 -5.99
CA ALA A 307 43.98 -33.47 -6.18
C ALA A 307 45.43 -33.43 -5.68
N ALA A 308 45.74 -34.32 -4.75
CA ALA A 308 47.06 -34.56 -4.20
C ALA A 308 48.02 -35.22 -5.22
#